data_e3df0668054cf7c493069cef815d1ec1
#
_entry.id   e3df0668054cf7c493069cef815d1ec1
#
_cell.length_a   1.000
_cell.length_b   1.000
_cell.length_c   1.000
_cell.angle_alpha   90.00
_cell.angle_beta   90.00
_cell.angle_gamma   90.00
#
_symmetry.space_group_name_H-M   'P 1'
#
loop_
_entity.id
_entity.type
_entity.pdbx_description
1 polymer ?
#
loop_
_entity_poly.entity_id
_entity_poly.type
_entity_poly.pdbx_seq_one_letter_code
_entity_poly.pdbx_strand_id
1 'polypeptide(L)'
;MILNHNQLTIKTSDIQIKKPQQYSDQFIFFPINYQKKEFLIQTPILFLINGIQQYSTINTNKYMDISFQNKHFDKSIGQYQNNLKVFYEKVLSFFKNKYIVEPFIKQNFKYEWMRCKISDNCLFFDKQKQIIKDIKNIQKTHGIFIIHLHG
;
A
#
# COMPACT_ATOMS: atom_id res chain seq x y z
N MET A 1 4.36 -15.63 1.04
CA MET A 1 3.31 -15.90 -0.01
C MET A 1 2.76 -14.54 -0.44
N ILE A 2 2.73 -14.29 -1.73
CA ILE A 2 2.15 -13.06 -2.29
C ILE A 2 0.72 -13.39 -2.73
N LEU A 3 -0.25 -12.66 -2.21
CA LEU A 3 -1.65 -12.78 -2.61
C LEU A 3 -1.89 -11.96 -3.87
N ASN A 4 -2.53 -12.55 -4.86
CA ASN A 4 -2.95 -11.80 -6.04
C ASN A 4 -4.26 -11.03 -5.71
N HIS A 5 -4.38 -9.80 -6.21
CA HIS A 5 -5.55 -8.94 -5.97
C HIS A 5 -6.89 -9.57 -6.35
N ASN A 6 -6.92 -10.47 -7.35
CA ASN A 6 -8.13 -11.18 -7.77
C ASN A 6 -8.47 -12.40 -6.90
N GLN A 7 -7.55 -12.83 -6.04
CA GLN A 7 -7.73 -13.93 -5.08
C GLN A 7 -8.03 -13.43 -3.67
N LEU A 8 -8.09 -12.11 -3.48
CA LEU A 8 -8.32 -11.47 -2.20
C LEU A 8 -9.78 -11.55 -1.78
N THR A 9 -10.16 -12.69 -1.22
CA THR A 9 -11.19 -12.70 -0.19
C THR A 9 -10.45 -12.59 1.14
N ILE A 10 -10.21 -11.38 1.62
CA ILE A 10 -9.58 -11.16 2.92
C ILE A 10 -10.53 -11.70 4.00
N LYS A 11 -10.23 -12.87 4.50
CA LYS A 11 -10.90 -13.38 5.69
C LYS A 11 -10.35 -12.61 6.88
N THR A 12 -11.19 -11.81 7.49
CA THR A 12 -10.84 -11.00 8.66
C THR A 12 -10.29 -11.82 9.82
N SER A 13 -10.69 -13.09 9.95
CA SER A 13 -10.14 -14.03 10.91
C SER A 13 -8.65 -14.36 10.71
N ASP A 14 -8.14 -14.20 9.51
CA ASP A 14 -6.75 -14.52 9.16
C ASP A 14 -5.79 -13.36 9.40
N ILE A 15 -6.32 -12.18 9.72
CA ILE A 15 -5.54 -10.98 10.05
C ILE A 15 -5.14 -11.02 11.52
N GLN A 16 -3.86 -10.91 11.78
CA GLN A 16 -3.29 -10.88 13.12
C GLN A 16 -2.59 -9.54 13.34
N ILE A 17 -3.08 -8.79 14.33
CA ILE A 17 -2.43 -7.57 14.79
C ILE A 17 -1.59 -7.95 16.01
N LYS A 18 -0.27 -7.73 15.90
CA LYS A 18 0.69 -8.09 16.95
C LYS A 18 0.75 -7.03 18.04
N LYS A 19 1.52 -7.33 19.08
CA LYS A 19 1.79 -6.39 20.17
C LYS A 19 2.40 -5.08 19.64
N PRO A 20 2.02 -3.93 20.21
CA PRO A 20 2.53 -2.64 19.78
C PRO A 20 4.04 -2.53 20.02
N GLN A 21 4.67 -1.78 19.13
CA GLN A 21 6.06 -1.37 19.25
C GLN A 21 6.12 0.16 19.21
N GLN A 22 6.88 0.77 20.10
CA GLN A 22 7.09 2.21 20.06
C GLN A 22 7.90 2.56 18.82
N TYR A 23 7.34 3.40 17.95
CA TYR A 23 8.02 3.85 16.73
C TYR A 23 8.67 5.22 16.93
N SER A 24 7.98 6.13 17.58
CA SER A 24 8.44 7.46 17.98
C SER A 24 7.61 7.95 19.17
N ASP A 25 7.92 9.12 19.72
CA ASP A 25 7.15 9.71 20.81
C ASP A 25 5.66 9.93 20.48
N GLN A 26 5.35 10.05 19.18
CA GLN A 26 3.99 10.33 18.69
C GLN A 26 3.30 9.13 18.06
N PHE A 27 4.05 8.08 17.67
CA PHE A 27 3.51 6.96 16.90
C PHE A 27 3.81 5.61 17.55
N ILE A 28 2.77 4.79 17.59
CA ILE A 28 2.85 3.39 17.98
C ILE A 28 2.62 2.54 16.73
N PHE A 29 3.47 1.57 16.52
CA PHE A 29 3.42 0.67 15.39
C PHE A 29 2.87 -0.69 15.82
N PHE A 30 1.88 -1.20 15.09
CA PHE A 30 1.27 -2.50 15.31
C PHE A 30 1.57 -3.41 14.11
N PRO A 31 2.54 -4.32 14.19
CA PRO A 31 2.82 -5.23 13.08
C PRO A 31 1.59 -6.07 12.72
N ILE A 32 1.36 -6.22 11.41
CA ILE A 32 0.23 -6.97 10.87
C ILE A 32 0.76 -8.18 10.10
N ASN A 33 0.15 -9.34 10.37
CA ASN A 33 0.37 -10.55 9.61
C ASN A 33 -0.95 -11.05 9.02
N TYR A 34 -0.85 -11.79 7.93
CA TYR A 34 -1.94 -12.53 7.35
C TYR A 34 -1.59 -14.03 7.34
N GLN A 35 -2.45 -14.87 7.94
CA GLN A 35 -2.20 -16.30 8.09
C GLN A 35 -0.79 -16.61 8.68
N LYS A 36 -0.40 -15.87 9.71
CA LYS A 36 0.89 -15.96 10.41
C LYS A 36 2.14 -15.60 9.56
N LYS A 37 1.95 -15.02 8.37
CA LYS A 37 3.02 -14.60 7.46
C LYS A 37 2.94 -13.10 7.17
N GLU A 38 3.97 -12.58 6.52
CA GLU A 38 3.94 -11.23 5.98
C GLU A 38 2.78 -11.06 5.02
N PHE A 39 2.10 -9.92 5.11
CA PHE A 39 0.93 -9.61 4.29
C PHE A 39 1.35 -8.89 3.02
N LEU A 40 1.71 -9.64 1.99
CA LEU A 40 2.13 -9.15 0.69
C LEU A 40 0.99 -9.30 -0.32
N ILE A 41 0.68 -8.22 -1.02
CA ILE A 41 -0.38 -8.18 -2.03
C ILE A 41 0.18 -7.69 -3.36
N GLN A 42 -0.08 -8.43 -4.43
CA GLN A 42 0.13 -7.95 -5.79
C GLN A 42 -1.10 -7.17 -6.25
N THR A 43 -0.90 -5.93 -6.65
CA THR A 43 -1.98 -5.04 -7.12
C THR A 43 -2.44 -5.39 -8.53
N PRO A 44 -3.62 -4.95 -8.97
CA PRO A 44 -3.91 -4.78 -10.39
C PRO A 44 -2.98 -3.73 -11.01
N ILE A 45 -3.12 -3.46 -12.30
CA ILE A 45 -2.41 -2.35 -12.95
C ILE A 45 -3.00 -1.04 -12.42
N LEU A 46 -2.18 -0.29 -11.68
CA LEU A 46 -2.55 0.98 -11.08
C LEU A 46 -1.71 2.12 -11.66
N PHE A 47 -2.19 3.35 -11.50
CA PHE A 47 -1.52 4.55 -12.01
C PHE A 47 -0.66 5.21 -10.94
N LEU A 48 0.61 5.41 -11.26
CA LEU A 48 1.56 6.17 -10.45
C LEU A 48 1.43 7.67 -10.76
N ILE A 49 0.99 8.46 -9.78
CA ILE A 49 0.57 9.86 -10.02
C ILE A 49 1.74 10.76 -10.39
N ASN A 50 2.82 10.72 -9.62
CA ASN A 50 3.93 11.68 -9.71
C ASN A 50 5.32 11.04 -9.83
N GLY A 51 5.42 9.74 -10.12
CA GLY A 51 6.68 9.01 -10.07
C GLY A 51 7.15 8.76 -8.63
N ILE A 52 8.44 8.52 -8.48
CA ILE A 52 9.07 8.30 -7.18
C ILE A 52 9.38 9.67 -6.56
N GLN A 53 8.91 9.89 -5.34
CA GLN A 53 9.08 11.13 -4.60
C GLN A 53 9.94 10.91 -3.35
N GLN A 54 10.53 11.99 -2.86
CA GLN A 54 11.24 12.04 -1.59
C GLN A 54 10.48 12.98 -0.64
N TYR A 55 10.42 12.65 0.65
CA TYR A 55 9.67 13.47 1.62
C TYR A 55 10.24 14.88 1.77
N SER A 56 11.58 14.99 1.89
CA SER A 56 12.28 16.27 1.96
C SER A 56 13.77 16.07 1.72
N THR A 57 14.54 17.16 1.71
CA THR A 57 16.00 17.11 1.65
C THR A 57 16.63 16.51 2.90
N ILE A 58 15.96 16.62 4.05
CA ILE A 58 16.41 16.06 5.33
C ILE A 58 15.93 14.61 5.47
N ASN A 59 14.62 14.37 5.21
CA ASN A 59 14.07 13.01 5.18
C ASN A 59 14.17 12.44 3.77
N THR A 60 15.22 11.67 3.51
CA THR A 60 15.53 11.08 2.20
C THR A 60 14.71 9.82 1.88
N ASN A 61 13.82 9.38 2.78
CA ASN A 61 12.90 8.28 2.52
C ASN A 61 12.05 8.58 1.28
N LYS A 62 11.88 7.55 0.46
CA LYS A 62 11.14 7.64 -0.80
C LYS A 62 9.75 7.06 -0.65
N TYR A 63 8.82 7.59 -1.42
CA TYR A 63 7.44 7.11 -1.50
C TYR A 63 6.91 7.22 -2.93
N MET A 64 5.79 6.56 -3.15
CA MET A 64 5.00 6.69 -4.37
C MET A 64 3.51 6.79 -4.02
N ASP A 65 2.79 7.58 -4.78
CA ASP A 65 1.34 7.72 -4.68
C ASP A 65 0.67 6.97 -5.84
N ILE A 66 -0.11 5.95 -5.49
CA ILE A 66 -0.75 5.04 -6.43
C ILE A 66 -2.25 5.32 -6.45
N SER A 67 -2.79 5.62 -7.63
CA SER A 67 -4.17 6.06 -7.82
C SER A 67 -5.09 4.91 -8.22
N PHE A 68 -6.35 4.99 -7.75
CA PHE A 68 -7.47 4.12 -8.15
C PHE A 68 -8.37 4.77 -9.22
N GLN A 69 -7.85 5.73 -9.98
CA GLN A 69 -8.65 6.57 -10.91
C GLN A 69 -9.44 5.78 -11.96
N ASN A 70 -8.95 4.62 -12.40
CA ASN A 70 -9.57 3.81 -13.44
C ASN A 70 -10.56 2.75 -12.91
N LYS A 71 -10.97 2.84 -11.65
CA LYS A 71 -11.85 1.85 -11.01
C LYS A 71 -13.20 1.63 -11.71
N HIS A 72 -13.70 2.64 -12.42
CA HIS A 72 -14.97 2.55 -13.17
C HIS A 72 -14.82 1.80 -14.49
N PHE A 73 -13.62 1.75 -15.05
CA PHE A 73 -13.30 1.07 -16.30
C PHE A 73 -12.71 -0.31 -16.10
N ASP A 74 -12.03 -0.52 -14.97
CA ASP A 74 -11.40 -1.78 -14.58
C ASP A 74 -11.97 -2.26 -13.25
N LYS A 75 -12.79 -3.31 -13.29
CA LYS A 75 -13.43 -3.91 -12.12
C LYS A 75 -12.42 -4.42 -11.09
N SER A 76 -11.24 -4.86 -11.53
CA SER A 76 -10.19 -5.36 -10.64
C SER A 76 -9.66 -4.27 -9.72
N ILE A 77 -9.58 -3.02 -10.20
CA ILE A 77 -9.16 -1.86 -9.41
C ILE A 77 -10.20 -1.55 -8.33
N GLY A 78 -11.48 -1.51 -8.70
CA GLY A 78 -12.56 -1.28 -7.75
C GLY A 78 -12.66 -2.36 -6.68
N GLN A 79 -12.51 -3.62 -7.07
CA GLN A 79 -12.49 -4.75 -6.14
C GLN A 79 -11.29 -4.69 -5.19
N TYR A 80 -10.11 -4.40 -5.70
CA TYR A 80 -8.91 -4.23 -4.88
C TYR A 80 -9.06 -3.09 -3.88
N GLN A 81 -9.55 -1.92 -4.32
CA GLN A 81 -9.82 -0.79 -3.44
C GLN A 81 -10.83 -1.15 -2.34
N ASN A 82 -11.90 -1.87 -2.69
CA ASN A 82 -12.92 -2.29 -1.74
C ASN A 82 -12.35 -3.26 -0.69
N ASN A 83 -11.51 -4.20 -1.11
CA ASN A 83 -10.82 -5.12 -0.19
C ASN A 83 -9.91 -4.37 0.80
N LEU A 84 -9.22 -3.33 0.35
CA LEU A 84 -8.42 -2.48 1.24
C LEU A 84 -9.29 -1.71 2.24
N LYS A 85 -10.47 -1.23 1.82
CA LYS A 85 -11.44 -0.58 2.72
C LYS A 85 -11.93 -1.54 3.80
N VAL A 86 -12.31 -2.76 3.42
CA VAL A 86 -12.74 -3.81 4.37
C VAL A 86 -11.63 -4.14 5.35
N PHE A 87 -10.40 -4.24 4.89
CA PHE A 87 -9.24 -4.45 5.75
C PHE A 87 -9.05 -3.29 6.74
N TYR A 88 -9.15 -2.06 6.27
CA TYR A 88 -9.04 -0.86 7.12
C TYR A 88 -10.14 -0.81 8.20
N GLU A 89 -11.38 -1.11 7.83
CA GLU A 89 -12.50 -1.19 8.79
C GLU A 89 -12.26 -2.26 9.86
N LYS A 90 -11.64 -3.37 9.49
CA LYS A 90 -11.25 -4.40 10.46
C LYS A 90 -10.20 -3.90 11.44
N VAL A 91 -9.21 -3.17 10.97
CA VAL A 91 -8.18 -2.54 11.83
C VAL A 91 -8.82 -1.55 12.78
N LEU A 92 -9.72 -0.68 12.28
CA LEU A 92 -10.48 0.26 13.13
C LEU A 92 -11.28 -0.46 14.21
N SER A 93 -11.99 -1.52 13.84
CA SER A 93 -12.78 -2.34 14.75
C SER A 93 -11.94 -2.98 15.86
N PHE A 94 -10.73 -3.43 15.52
CA PHE A 94 -9.79 -3.98 16.50
C PHE A 94 -9.40 -2.96 17.56
N PHE A 95 -9.17 -1.70 17.18
CA PHE A 95 -8.75 -0.66 18.12
C PHE A 95 -9.89 0.00 18.88
N LYS A 96 -11.15 -0.18 18.49
CA LYS A 96 -12.35 0.34 19.17
C LYS A 96 -12.23 1.83 19.55
N ASN A 97 -11.76 2.64 18.63
CA ASN A 97 -11.53 4.09 18.83
C ASN A 97 -10.45 4.44 19.88
N LYS A 98 -9.63 3.48 20.29
CA LYS A 98 -8.55 3.75 21.26
C LYS A 98 -7.40 4.56 20.66
N TYR A 99 -7.19 4.45 19.34
CA TYR A 99 -6.14 5.13 18.59
C TYR A 99 -6.70 5.81 17.36
N ILE A 100 -6.02 6.88 16.93
CA ILE A 100 -6.25 7.47 15.61
C ILE A 100 -5.49 6.62 14.59
N VAL A 101 -6.21 5.96 13.70
CA VAL A 101 -5.63 5.15 12.63
C VAL A 101 -5.65 5.95 11.34
N GLU A 102 -4.48 6.13 10.73
CA GLU A 102 -4.37 6.84 9.46
C GLU A 102 -5.01 6.00 8.33
N PRO A 103 -5.90 6.57 7.48
CA PRO A 103 -6.53 5.83 6.42
C PRO A 103 -5.52 5.39 5.35
N PHE A 104 -5.65 4.14 4.88
CA PHE A 104 -4.83 3.60 3.80
C PHE A 104 -5.10 4.29 2.46
N ILE A 105 -6.37 4.67 2.24
CA ILE A 105 -6.82 5.35 1.04
C ILE A 105 -7.07 6.80 1.40
N LYS A 106 -6.31 7.68 0.75
CA LYS A 106 -6.43 9.13 0.85
C LYS A 106 -7.30 9.65 -0.29
N GLN A 107 -7.93 10.78 -0.08
CA GLN A 107 -8.81 11.38 -1.07
C GLN A 107 -8.61 12.89 -1.15
N ASN A 108 -8.63 13.42 -2.37
CA ASN A 108 -8.85 14.84 -2.64
C ASN A 108 -9.97 14.98 -3.70
N PHE A 109 -10.19 16.18 -4.22
CA PHE A 109 -11.22 16.43 -5.25
C PHE A 109 -10.95 15.73 -6.59
N LYS A 110 -9.72 15.31 -6.84
CA LYS A 110 -9.28 14.74 -8.13
C LYS A 110 -9.00 13.25 -8.07
N TYR A 111 -8.41 12.78 -6.98
CA TYR A 111 -7.92 11.40 -6.86
C TYR A 111 -8.35 10.76 -5.55
N GLU A 112 -8.51 9.43 -5.60
CA GLU A 112 -8.34 8.54 -4.46
C GLU A 112 -7.02 7.81 -4.67
N TRP A 113 -6.13 7.82 -3.67
CA TRP A 113 -4.81 7.22 -3.78
C TRP A 113 -4.33 6.59 -2.48
N MET A 114 -3.32 5.76 -2.61
CA MET A 114 -2.60 5.18 -1.49
C MET A 114 -1.14 5.60 -1.57
N ARG A 115 -0.57 6.05 -0.45
CA ARG A 115 0.85 6.35 -0.34
C ARG A 115 1.60 5.14 0.16
N CYS A 116 2.60 4.70 -0.60
CA CYS A 116 3.46 3.57 -0.27
C CYS A 116 4.89 4.05 -0.05
N LYS A 117 5.46 3.72 1.11
CA LYS A 117 6.89 3.90 1.34
C LYS A 117 7.66 2.90 0.50
N ILE A 118 8.75 3.35 -0.10
CA ILE A 118 9.65 2.50 -0.88
C ILE A 118 10.80 2.07 0.02
N SER A 119 10.98 0.75 0.17
CA SER A 119 12.12 0.21 0.91
C SER A 119 13.41 0.34 0.10
N ASP A 120 14.54 0.35 0.78
CA ASP A 120 15.86 0.47 0.15
C ASP A 120 16.19 -0.72 -0.78
N ASN A 121 15.56 -1.86 -0.53
CA ASN A 121 15.72 -3.08 -1.33
C ASN A 121 14.67 -3.24 -2.44
N CYS A 122 13.84 -2.21 -2.68
CA CYS A 122 12.82 -2.26 -3.71
C CYS A 122 13.44 -2.22 -5.10
N LEU A 123 13.03 -3.15 -5.96
CA LEU A 123 13.47 -3.21 -7.35
C LEU A 123 12.32 -2.83 -8.28
N PHE A 124 12.66 -2.10 -9.34
CA PHE A 124 11.75 -1.71 -10.40
C PHE A 124 12.19 -2.34 -11.72
N PHE A 125 11.23 -2.79 -12.50
CA PHE A 125 11.48 -3.45 -13.79
C PHE A 125 10.70 -2.73 -14.89
N ASP A 126 11.30 -2.63 -16.06
CA ASP A 126 10.64 -2.18 -17.26
C ASP A 126 9.77 -3.27 -17.92
N LYS A 127 9.15 -2.96 -19.06
CA LYS A 127 8.32 -3.90 -19.81
C LYS A 127 9.10 -5.13 -20.33
N GLN A 128 10.41 -4.98 -20.51
CA GLN A 128 11.32 -6.04 -20.95
C GLN A 128 11.88 -6.86 -19.76
N LYS A 129 11.37 -6.62 -18.54
CA LYS A 129 11.83 -7.24 -17.29
C LYS A 129 13.29 -6.92 -16.93
N GLN A 130 13.80 -5.79 -17.42
CA GLN A 130 15.12 -5.28 -17.05
C GLN A 130 15.01 -4.37 -15.84
N ILE A 131 15.99 -4.41 -14.94
CA ILE A 131 16.03 -3.56 -13.76
C ILE A 131 16.24 -2.10 -14.18
N ILE A 132 15.36 -1.23 -13.72
CA ILE A 132 15.50 0.22 -13.88
C ILE A 132 16.49 0.69 -12.84
N LYS A 133 17.71 1.07 -13.27
CA LYS A 133 18.80 1.50 -12.38
C LYS A 133 18.56 2.88 -11.81
N ASP A 134 18.06 3.81 -12.63
CA ASP A 134 17.75 5.17 -12.21
C ASP A 134 16.25 5.35 -11.98
N ILE A 135 15.83 5.22 -10.72
CA ILE A 135 14.44 5.35 -10.32
C ILE A 135 13.87 6.76 -10.52
N LYS A 136 14.73 7.79 -10.66
CA LYS A 136 14.28 9.15 -10.98
C LYS A 136 13.65 9.23 -12.38
N ASN A 137 13.96 8.28 -13.26
CA ASN A 137 13.34 8.17 -14.58
C ASN A 137 11.94 7.56 -14.54
N ILE A 138 11.49 7.02 -13.40
CA ILE A 138 10.13 6.53 -13.24
C ILE A 138 9.21 7.73 -13.06
N GLN A 139 8.47 8.03 -14.13
CA GLN A 139 7.53 9.14 -14.23
C GLN A 139 6.09 8.66 -14.03
N LYS A 140 5.13 9.52 -14.32
CA LYS A 140 3.71 9.16 -14.39
C LYS A 140 3.51 7.96 -15.31
N THR A 141 3.09 6.83 -14.78
CA THR A 141 2.97 5.59 -15.55
C THR A 141 2.02 4.63 -14.86
N HIS A 142 1.66 3.57 -15.57
CA HIS A 142 0.94 2.43 -15.01
C HIS A 142 1.92 1.33 -14.61
N GLY A 143 1.60 0.62 -13.53
CA GLY A 143 2.43 -0.49 -13.06
C GLY A 143 1.66 -1.48 -12.20
N ILE A 144 2.28 -2.63 -11.99
CA ILE A 144 1.86 -3.63 -11.01
C ILE A 144 2.83 -3.53 -9.84
N PHE A 145 2.29 -3.47 -8.62
CA PHE A 145 3.07 -3.30 -7.42
C PHE A 145 2.88 -4.50 -6.48
N ILE A 146 3.93 -4.86 -5.76
CA ILE A 146 3.82 -5.76 -4.62
C ILE A 146 3.92 -4.90 -3.37
N ILE A 147 2.84 -4.85 -2.62
CA ILE A 147 2.69 -4.00 -1.44
C ILE A 147 2.72 -4.87 -0.19
N HIS A 148 3.50 -4.44 0.79
CA HIS A 148 3.54 -5.02 2.11
C HIS A 148 2.66 -4.19 3.06
N LEU A 149 1.56 -4.78 3.51
CA LEU A 149 0.76 -4.21 4.60
C LEU A 149 1.43 -4.60 5.93
N HIS A 150 2.34 -3.76 6.37
CA HIS A 150 3.27 -4.09 7.46
C HIS A 150 2.73 -3.72 8.85
N GLY A 151 2.00 -2.62 8.94
CA GLY A 151 1.44 -2.11 10.19
C GLY A 151 0.96 -0.68 10.11
#